data_0a584580b75c1e0273839eb4e5f9238a
#
_entry.id   0a584580b75c1e0273839eb4e5f9238a
#
_cell.length_a   1.000
_cell.length_b   1.000
_cell.length_c   1.000
_cell.angle_alpha   90.00
_cell.angle_beta   90.00
_cell.angle_gamma   90.00
#
_symmetry.space_group_name_H-M   'P 1'
#
loop_
_entity.id
_entity.type
_entity.pdbx_description
1 polymer ?
#
loop_
_entity_poly.entity_id
_entity_poly.type
_entity_poly.pdbx_seq_one_letter_code
_entity_poly.pdbx_strand_id
1 'polypeptide(L)'
;QRPLSASWTVTGSGAFLVGKKKSRVRISGVTIGKIVDYGLKDSQNMGACMAPAACDTILQNLMDFGRGEKDYDRIITGDLGYVGQSILFDLLRKKGLDIKENHMDCGMTIFDQQTQHTNSGGSGCGCAAITLAAYIMPQLISGEWKRILFVPTGALMSTVSFNEGESVPGIAHGIVLEHC
;
A
#
# COMPACT_ATOMS: atom_id res chain seq x y z
N GLN A 1 4.01 -17.78 -20.09
CA GLN A 1 2.88 -17.67 -19.18
C GLN A 1 3.34 -16.87 -17.94
N ARG A 2 2.61 -15.82 -17.57
CA ARG A 2 2.97 -15.01 -16.40
C ARG A 2 2.49 -15.71 -15.12
N PRO A 3 3.26 -15.66 -14.00
CA PRO A 3 2.82 -16.22 -12.72
C PRO A 3 1.63 -15.44 -12.16
N LEU A 4 0.84 -16.09 -11.29
CA LEU A 4 -0.32 -15.45 -10.64
C LEU A 4 0.08 -14.26 -9.75
N SER A 5 1.32 -14.21 -9.28
CA SER A 5 1.90 -13.10 -8.51
C SER A 5 2.25 -11.87 -9.36
N ALA A 6 2.31 -12.01 -10.69
CA ALA A 6 2.61 -10.89 -11.58
C ALA A 6 1.49 -9.86 -11.58
N SER A 7 1.86 -8.59 -11.66
CA SER A 7 0.96 -7.46 -11.78
C SER A 7 1.11 -6.75 -13.11
N TRP A 8 0.12 -5.92 -13.46
CA TRP A 8 0.14 -5.09 -14.66
C TRP A 8 0.62 -3.69 -14.32
N THR A 9 1.47 -3.11 -15.16
CA THR A 9 1.94 -1.74 -14.98
C THR A 9 0.79 -0.75 -15.15
N VAL A 10 0.61 0.09 -14.13
CA VAL A 10 -0.33 1.21 -14.17
C VAL A 10 0.36 2.40 -14.84
N THR A 11 -0.22 2.90 -15.93
CA THR A 11 0.28 4.06 -16.66
C THR A 11 -0.47 5.31 -16.21
N GLY A 12 0.25 6.28 -15.69
CA GLY A 12 -0.31 7.58 -15.29
C GLY A 12 0.46 8.21 -14.12
N SER A 13 -0.02 9.35 -13.63
CA SER A 13 0.59 10.10 -12.54
C SER A 13 -0.46 10.75 -11.65
N GLY A 14 -0.08 11.11 -10.42
CA GLY A 14 -0.85 11.93 -9.52
C GLY A 14 -0.01 13.11 -9.02
N ALA A 15 -0.62 14.28 -8.87
CA ALA A 15 0.02 15.47 -8.33
C ALA A 15 -0.81 16.04 -7.18
N PHE A 16 -0.16 16.42 -6.09
CA PHE A 16 -0.80 16.92 -4.88
C PHE A 16 -0.15 18.23 -4.45
N LEU A 17 -0.98 19.24 -4.18
CA LEU A 17 -0.51 20.47 -3.56
C LEU A 17 -0.64 20.34 -2.04
N VAL A 18 0.50 20.32 -1.35
CA VAL A 18 0.57 20.28 0.12
C VAL A 18 0.94 21.66 0.65
N GLY A 19 0.21 22.14 1.66
CA GLY A 19 0.45 23.46 2.22
C GLY A 19 -0.11 23.61 3.62
N LYS A 20 0.17 24.77 4.23
CA LYS A 20 -0.29 25.11 5.59
C LYS A 20 -1.70 25.71 5.64
N LYS A 21 -2.32 25.97 4.48
CA LYS A 21 -3.66 26.55 4.43
C LYS A 21 -4.72 25.51 4.79
N LYS A 22 -5.83 25.97 5.36
CA LYS A 22 -7.00 25.14 5.66
C LYS A 22 -7.48 24.43 4.38
N SER A 23 -7.71 23.14 4.47
CA SER A 23 -8.17 22.26 3.40
C SER A 23 -9.28 21.34 3.92
N ARG A 24 -10.01 20.70 3.02
CA ARG A 24 -11.00 19.67 3.38
C ARG A 24 -10.37 18.35 3.84
N VAL A 25 -9.09 18.14 3.51
CA VAL A 25 -8.33 16.99 3.93
C VAL A 25 -7.00 17.45 4.52
N ARG A 26 -6.62 16.91 5.65
CA ARG A 26 -5.34 17.17 6.29
C ARG A 26 -4.50 15.92 6.45
N ILE A 27 -3.20 16.09 6.48
CA ILE A 27 -2.26 15.10 6.98
C ILE A 27 -2.19 15.27 8.49
N SER A 28 -2.68 14.29 9.26
CA SER A 28 -2.69 14.34 10.73
C SER A 28 -1.61 13.48 11.36
N GLY A 29 -0.92 12.67 10.59
CA GLY A 29 0.16 11.83 11.08
C GLY A 29 1.00 11.25 9.96
N VAL A 30 2.26 10.95 10.27
CA VAL A 30 3.21 10.31 9.37
C VAL A 30 3.98 9.25 10.15
N THR A 31 4.13 8.07 9.57
CA THR A 31 5.01 7.00 10.06
C THR A 31 6.09 6.75 9.03
N ILE A 32 7.33 7.01 9.39
CA ILE A 32 8.47 6.72 8.52
C ILE A 32 8.79 5.23 8.67
N GLY A 33 8.55 4.46 7.61
CA GLY A 33 8.84 3.04 7.59
C GLY A 33 10.32 2.75 7.38
N LYS A 34 10.72 1.55 7.72
CA LYS A 34 12.07 1.03 7.51
C LYS A 34 12.12 0.06 6.33
N ILE A 35 13.31 -0.18 5.82
CA ILE A 35 13.56 -1.25 4.85
C ILE A 35 13.44 -2.59 5.59
N VAL A 36 12.65 -3.50 5.02
CA VAL A 36 12.46 -4.86 5.53
C VAL A 36 12.85 -5.86 4.46
N ASP A 37 13.76 -6.76 4.79
CA ASP A 37 14.24 -7.80 3.89
C ASP A 37 14.04 -9.20 4.49
N TYR A 38 13.23 -10.01 3.84
CA TYR A 38 13.01 -11.41 4.21
C TYR A 38 13.79 -12.40 3.31
N GLY A 39 14.74 -11.90 2.55
CA GLY A 39 15.60 -12.72 1.68
C GLY A 39 14.91 -13.22 0.42
N LEU A 40 13.78 -12.62 0.02
CA LEU A 40 13.06 -12.99 -1.20
C LEU A 40 13.80 -12.50 -2.43
N LYS A 41 13.96 -13.39 -3.43
CA LYS A 41 14.70 -13.11 -4.67
C LYS A 41 13.82 -13.14 -5.92
N ASP A 42 12.52 -13.47 -5.77
CA ASP A 42 11.60 -13.57 -6.89
C ASP A 42 11.07 -12.18 -7.29
N SER A 43 11.66 -11.62 -8.34
CA SER A 43 11.26 -10.32 -8.92
C SER A 43 9.85 -10.33 -9.54
N GLN A 44 9.27 -11.50 -9.78
CA GLN A 44 7.90 -11.64 -10.29
C GLN A 44 6.86 -11.70 -9.16
N ASN A 45 7.30 -11.62 -7.91
CA ASN A 45 6.45 -11.62 -6.72
C ASN A 45 6.76 -10.43 -5.80
N MET A 46 6.70 -9.23 -6.35
CA MET A 46 6.99 -8.00 -5.61
C MET A 46 6.03 -7.80 -4.42
N GLY A 47 4.77 -8.23 -4.53
CA GLY A 47 3.82 -8.18 -3.42
C GLY A 47 4.32 -8.91 -2.17
N ALA A 48 4.94 -10.10 -2.35
CA ALA A 48 5.56 -10.83 -1.23
C ALA A 48 6.76 -10.08 -0.63
N CYS A 49 7.56 -9.40 -1.47
CA CYS A 49 8.70 -8.61 -1.00
C CYS A 49 8.26 -7.38 -0.20
N MET A 50 7.14 -6.74 -0.58
CA MET A 50 6.65 -5.50 0.03
C MET A 50 5.77 -5.72 1.26
N ALA A 51 5.05 -6.84 1.34
CA ALA A 51 4.09 -7.11 2.43
C ALA A 51 4.71 -7.05 3.84
N PRO A 52 5.95 -7.51 4.10
CA PRO A 52 6.59 -7.36 5.41
C PRO A 52 6.80 -5.91 5.83
N ALA A 53 7.20 -5.04 4.89
CA ALA A 53 7.39 -3.62 5.17
C ALA A 53 6.06 -2.91 5.43
N ALA A 54 5.01 -3.24 4.67
CA ALA A 54 3.66 -2.75 4.93
C ALA A 54 3.14 -3.18 6.31
N CYS A 55 3.35 -4.44 6.69
CA CYS A 55 3.01 -4.96 8.00
C CYS A 55 3.70 -4.18 9.12
N ASP A 56 5.02 -3.98 9.01
CA ASP A 56 5.80 -3.23 10.00
C ASP A 56 5.30 -1.78 10.15
N THR A 57 5.07 -1.09 9.04
CA THR A 57 4.60 0.30 9.03
C THR A 57 3.19 0.45 9.60
N ILE A 58 2.27 -0.48 9.29
CA ILE A 58 0.92 -0.47 9.86
C ILE A 58 1.00 -0.66 11.39
N LEU A 59 1.72 -1.67 11.87
CA LEU A 59 1.88 -1.92 13.29
C LEU A 59 2.51 -0.73 14.01
N GLN A 60 3.56 -0.15 13.44
CA GLN A 60 4.24 1.02 14.00
C GLN A 60 3.31 2.22 14.08
N ASN A 61 2.51 2.48 13.03
CA ASN A 61 1.53 3.56 13.03
C ASN A 61 0.49 3.40 14.14
N LEU A 62 -0.08 2.20 14.29
CA LEU A 62 -1.06 1.92 15.33
C LEU A 62 -0.47 2.15 16.73
N MET A 63 0.78 1.73 16.96
CA MET A 63 1.47 1.93 18.24
C MET A 63 1.78 3.41 18.49
N ASP A 64 2.35 4.11 17.53
CA ASP A 64 2.78 5.52 17.68
C ASP A 64 1.60 6.45 17.97
N PHE A 65 0.43 6.17 17.39
CA PHE A 65 -0.77 6.98 17.58
C PHE A 65 -1.72 6.44 18.64
N GLY A 66 -1.40 5.31 19.29
CA GLY A 66 -2.27 4.67 20.28
C GLY A 66 -3.65 4.30 19.71
N ARG A 67 -3.68 3.81 18.47
CA ARG A 67 -4.90 3.49 17.70
C ARG A 67 -5.02 2.01 17.41
N GLY A 68 -6.26 1.54 17.25
CA GLY A 68 -6.58 0.23 16.68
C GLY A 68 -6.95 0.32 15.20
N GLU A 69 -7.14 -0.83 14.56
CA GLU A 69 -7.57 -0.91 13.16
C GLU A 69 -8.93 -0.23 12.92
N LYS A 70 -9.82 -0.26 13.91
CA LYS A 70 -11.17 0.31 13.84
C LYS A 70 -11.21 1.84 13.93
N ASP A 71 -10.09 2.47 14.27
CA ASP A 71 -9.96 3.92 14.29
C ASP A 71 -9.75 4.51 12.88
N TYR A 72 -9.66 3.64 11.87
CA TYR A 72 -9.52 3.99 10.47
C TYR A 72 -10.68 3.44 9.65
N ASP A 73 -11.34 4.26 8.85
CA ASP A 73 -12.34 3.80 7.88
C ASP A 73 -11.72 2.89 6.84
N ARG A 74 -10.47 3.18 6.46
CA ARG A 74 -9.67 2.34 5.56
C ARG A 74 -8.18 2.34 5.96
N ILE A 75 -7.55 1.18 5.81
CA ILE A 75 -6.10 0.99 5.81
C ILE A 75 -5.74 0.60 4.37
N ILE A 76 -5.01 1.45 3.66
CA ILE A 76 -4.86 1.36 2.21
C ILE A 76 -3.40 1.13 1.86
N THR A 77 -3.11 0.02 1.18
CA THR A 77 -1.78 -0.27 0.64
C THR A 77 -1.64 0.17 -0.82
N GLY A 78 -0.41 0.30 -1.29
CA GLY A 78 -0.10 0.81 -2.62
C GLY A 78 -0.42 -0.17 -3.73
N ASP A 79 0.37 -1.23 -3.84
CA ASP A 79 0.30 -2.18 -4.93
C ASP A 79 0.80 -3.58 -4.53
N LEU A 80 0.37 -4.04 -3.36
CA LEU A 80 0.63 -5.41 -2.89
C LEU A 80 -0.04 -6.45 -3.79
N GLY A 81 -1.20 -6.10 -4.34
CA GLY A 81 -2.02 -7.01 -5.10
C GLY A 81 -2.55 -8.19 -4.28
N TYR A 82 -3.24 -9.12 -4.93
CA TYR A 82 -3.91 -10.24 -4.23
C TYR A 82 -2.95 -11.13 -3.44
N VAL A 83 -1.78 -11.43 -4.00
CA VAL A 83 -0.77 -12.27 -3.33
C VAL A 83 -0.17 -11.55 -2.14
N GLY A 84 0.28 -10.31 -2.31
CA GLY A 84 0.86 -9.54 -1.22
C GLY A 84 -0.14 -9.20 -0.11
N GLN A 85 -1.40 -8.92 -0.47
CA GLN A 85 -2.48 -8.74 0.51
C GLN A 85 -2.68 -9.98 1.39
N SER A 86 -2.72 -11.17 0.78
CA SER A 86 -2.88 -12.42 1.54
C SER A 86 -1.74 -12.60 2.54
N ILE A 87 -0.51 -12.33 2.11
CA ILE A 87 0.69 -12.39 2.97
C ILE A 87 0.60 -11.35 4.10
N LEU A 88 0.21 -10.12 3.77
CA LEU A 88 0.02 -9.05 4.76
C LEU A 88 -0.96 -9.47 5.86
N PHE A 89 -2.11 -10.04 5.48
CA PHE A 89 -3.12 -10.50 6.44
C PHE A 89 -2.58 -11.60 7.34
N ASP A 90 -1.81 -12.54 6.82
CA ASP A 90 -1.21 -13.61 7.61
C ASP A 90 -0.15 -13.06 8.58
N LEU A 91 0.65 -12.09 8.16
CA LEU A 91 1.65 -11.44 9.01
C LEU A 91 1.00 -10.66 10.15
N LEU A 92 -0.04 -9.86 9.86
CA LEU A 92 -0.78 -9.09 10.86
C LEU A 92 -1.54 -9.99 11.83
N ARG A 93 -2.16 -11.07 11.36
CA ARG A 93 -2.86 -12.04 12.20
C ARG A 93 -1.93 -12.69 13.23
N LYS A 94 -0.69 -13.01 12.86
CA LYS A 94 0.34 -13.51 13.79
C LYS A 94 0.70 -12.49 14.88
N LYS A 95 0.36 -11.22 14.69
CA LYS A 95 0.51 -10.14 15.67
C LYS A 95 -0.79 -9.79 16.40
N GLY A 96 -1.86 -10.57 16.18
CA GLY A 96 -3.16 -10.35 16.81
C GLY A 96 -4.00 -9.25 16.18
N LEU A 97 -3.69 -8.82 14.94
CA LEU A 97 -4.39 -7.77 14.22
C LEU A 97 -5.09 -8.33 12.98
N ASP A 98 -6.36 -7.97 12.78
CA ASP A 98 -7.13 -8.30 11.57
C ASP A 98 -7.69 -7.02 10.93
N ILE A 99 -7.25 -6.70 9.72
CA ILE A 99 -7.66 -5.51 8.98
C ILE A 99 -8.52 -5.83 7.75
N LYS A 100 -8.98 -7.07 7.58
CA LYS A 100 -9.67 -7.51 6.36
C LYS A 100 -10.89 -6.69 6.00
N GLU A 101 -11.67 -6.26 7.00
CA GLU A 101 -12.92 -5.54 6.79
C GLU A 101 -12.70 -4.12 6.25
N ASN A 102 -11.61 -3.47 6.62
CA ASN A 102 -11.31 -2.09 6.25
C ASN A 102 -10.05 -1.94 5.38
N HIS A 103 -9.44 -3.05 4.95
CA HIS A 103 -8.30 -3.01 4.05
C HIS A 103 -8.72 -2.77 2.60
N MET A 104 -7.91 -1.99 1.91
CA MET A 104 -7.98 -1.74 0.47
C MET A 104 -6.57 -1.74 -0.11
N ASP A 105 -6.40 -2.18 -1.36
CA ASP A 105 -5.14 -2.07 -2.09
C ASP A 105 -5.36 -1.34 -3.41
N CYS A 106 -4.52 -0.35 -3.71
CA CYS A 106 -4.66 0.47 -4.90
C CYS A 106 -4.53 -0.36 -6.19
N GLY A 107 -3.59 -1.32 -6.19
CA GLY A 107 -3.37 -2.20 -7.34
C GLY A 107 -4.55 -3.13 -7.61
N MET A 108 -5.28 -3.53 -6.57
CA MET A 108 -6.49 -4.34 -6.71
C MET A 108 -7.71 -3.49 -7.12
N THR A 109 -7.69 -2.20 -6.80
CA THR A 109 -8.82 -1.29 -7.07
C THR A 109 -8.82 -0.76 -8.50
N ILE A 110 -7.64 -0.55 -9.09
CA ILE A 110 -7.50 0.15 -10.37
C ILE A 110 -7.88 -0.71 -11.58
N PHE A 111 -7.84 -2.04 -11.44
CA PHE A 111 -8.20 -2.99 -12.48
C PHE A 111 -9.26 -3.98 -12.00
N ASP A 112 -10.16 -4.36 -12.90
CA ASP A 112 -11.06 -5.49 -12.70
C ASP A 112 -10.33 -6.80 -13.05
N GLN A 113 -10.03 -7.60 -12.02
CA GLN A 113 -9.30 -8.85 -12.19
C GLN A 113 -10.01 -9.85 -13.11
N GLN A 114 -11.34 -9.91 -13.04
CA GLN A 114 -12.12 -10.92 -13.77
C GLN A 114 -12.18 -10.63 -15.26
N THR A 115 -12.42 -9.37 -15.62
CA THR A 115 -12.60 -8.95 -17.02
C THR A 115 -11.29 -8.60 -17.71
N GLN A 116 -10.28 -8.14 -16.95
CA GLN A 116 -9.00 -7.69 -17.50
C GLN A 116 -7.84 -8.67 -17.31
N HIS A 117 -8.06 -9.79 -16.59
CA HIS A 117 -7.06 -10.85 -16.37
C HIS A 117 -5.72 -10.33 -15.82
N THR A 118 -5.77 -9.43 -14.86
CA THR A 118 -4.58 -8.72 -14.33
C THR A 118 -3.78 -9.50 -13.29
N ASN A 119 -4.06 -10.80 -13.10
CA ASN A 119 -3.39 -11.68 -12.12
C ASN A 119 -3.42 -11.08 -10.71
N SER A 120 -2.28 -10.52 -10.23
CA SER A 120 -2.20 -9.91 -8.90
C SER A 120 -2.66 -8.44 -8.83
N GLY A 121 -3.20 -7.89 -9.92
CA GLY A 121 -3.69 -6.52 -9.97
C GLY A 121 -2.73 -5.55 -10.64
N GLY A 122 -2.86 -4.25 -10.37
CA GLY A 122 -1.99 -3.19 -10.87
C GLY A 122 -0.78 -2.96 -9.99
N SER A 123 0.32 -2.48 -10.58
CA SER A 123 1.54 -2.11 -9.87
C SER A 123 2.29 -1.00 -10.62
N GLY A 124 3.30 -0.43 -9.98
CA GLY A 124 4.18 0.58 -10.56
C GLY A 124 4.09 1.94 -9.87
N CYS A 125 5.03 2.81 -10.20
CA CYS A 125 5.23 4.09 -9.51
C CYS A 125 4.01 5.04 -9.54
N GLY A 126 3.12 4.89 -10.52
CA GLY A 126 1.89 5.69 -10.64
C GLY A 126 0.68 5.11 -9.89
N CYS A 127 0.69 3.82 -9.54
CA CYS A 127 -0.48 3.10 -9.05
C CYS A 127 -1.12 3.76 -7.81
N ALA A 128 -0.35 3.92 -6.76
CA ALA A 128 -0.82 4.54 -5.51
C ALA A 128 -1.22 6.01 -5.71
N ALA A 129 -0.45 6.78 -6.49
CA ALA A 129 -0.70 8.19 -6.71
C ALA A 129 -2.01 8.45 -7.49
N ILE A 130 -2.26 7.66 -8.54
CA ILE A 130 -3.49 7.77 -9.33
C ILE A 130 -4.70 7.41 -8.47
N THR A 131 -4.64 6.28 -7.76
CA THR A 131 -5.75 5.82 -6.92
C THR A 131 -6.02 6.80 -5.79
N LEU A 132 -4.97 7.38 -5.18
CA LEU A 132 -5.12 8.42 -4.17
C LEU A 132 -5.84 9.64 -4.76
N ALA A 133 -5.41 10.14 -5.93
CA ALA A 133 -5.98 11.34 -6.55
C ALA A 133 -7.41 11.13 -7.05
N ALA A 134 -7.66 10.03 -7.77
CA ALA A 134 -8.90 9.82 -8.50
C ALA A 134 -10.02 9.17 -7.67
N TYR A 135 -9.67 8.38 -6.67
CA TYR A 135 -10.66 7.62 -5.90
C TYR A 135 -10.65 7.97 -4.40
N ILE A 136 -9.49 7.91 -3.74
CA ILE A 136 -9.41 8.05 -2.27
C ILE A 136 -9.70 9.49 -1.82
N MET A 137 -9.09 10.49 -2.49
CA MET A 137 -9.29 11.90 -2.13
C MET A 137 -10.74 12.35 -2.26
N PRO A 138 -11.51 11.98 -3.30
CA PRO A 138 -12.95 12.27 -3.35
C PRO A 138 -13.74 11.74 -2.16
N GLN A 139 -13.45 10.53 -1.65
CA GLN A 139 -14.12 9.95 -0.47
C GLN A 139 -13.82 10.75 0.81
N LEU A 140 -12.56 11.19 0.95
CA LEU A 140 -12.16 12.04 2.07
C LEU A 140 -12.77 13.46 1.95
N ILE A 141 -12.77 14.05 0.75
CA ILE A 141 -13.31 15.39 0.50
C ILE A 141 -14.82 15.45 0.75
N SER A 142 -15.56 14.40 0.37
CA SER A 142 -17.01 14.29 0.64
C SER A 142 -17.32 14.00 2.11
N GLY A 143 -16.35 13.50 2.87
CA GLY A 143 -16.54 13.07 4.24
C GLY A 143 -17.17 11.68 4.38
N GLU A 144 -17.24 10.92 3.29
CA GLU A 144 -17.61 9.50 3.32
C GLU A 144 -16.62 8.71 4.18
N TRP A 145 -15.33 8.99 4.01
CA TRP A 145 -14.28 8.53 4.92
C TRP A 145 -13.78 9.70 5.79
N LYS A 146 -13.69 9.46 7.09
CA LYS A 146 -13.24 10.45 8.06
C LYS A 146 -11.74 10.37 8.31
N ARG A 147 -11.20 9.15 8.39
CA ARG A 147 -9.78 8.90 8.64
C ARG A 147 -9.32 7.65 7.91
N ILE A 148 -8.22 7.76 7.20
CA ILE A 148 -7.57 6.62 6.58
C ILE A 148 -6.09 6.58 6.95
N LEU A 149 -5.53 5.36 6.94
CA LEU A 149 -4.08 5.14 6.93
C LEU A 149 -3.68 4.73 5.52
N PHE A 150 -2.93 5.57 4.84
CA PHE A 150 -2.43 5.34 3.48
C PHE A 150 -0.97 4.88 3.55
N VAL A 151 -0.69 3.67 3.06
CA VAL A 151 0.60 2.97 3.16
C VAL A 151 1.07 2.53 1.77
N PRO A 152 1.53 3.47 0.93
CA PRO A 152 2.14 3.10 -0.35
C PRO A 152 3.38 2.23 -0.13
N THR A 153 3.56 1.26 -1.00
CA THR A 153 4.57 0.21 -0.90
C THR A 153 5.58 0.31 -2.03
N GLY A 154 6.80 -0.14 -1.79
CA GLY A 154 7.86 -0.19 -2.79
C GLY A 154 8.75 -1.41 -2.63
N ALA A 155 9.13 -2.01 -3.75
CA ALA A 155 10.16 -3.05 -3.83
C ALA A 155 11.48 -2.40 -4.27
N LEU A 156 12.52 -2.59 -3.47
CA LEU A 156 13.85 -2.00 -3.72
C LEU A 156 14.66 -2.95 -4.61
N MET A 157 14.44 -2.86 -5.91
CA MET A 157 15.09 -3.70 -6.90
C MET A 157 15.86 -2.83 -7.90
N SER A 158 17.10 -3.23 -8.18
CA SER A 158 17.93 -2.68 -9.26
C SER A 158 18.35 -3.78 -10.22
N THR A 159 18.73 -3.41 -11.44
CA THR A 159 19.28 -4.37 -12.42
C THR A 159 20.58 -5.00 -11.91
N VAL A 160 21.38 -4.26 -11.15
CA VAL A 160 22.64 -4.77 -10.59
C VAL A 160 22.35 -5.81 -9.52
N SER A 161 21.57 -5.48 -8.49
CA SER A 161 21.26 -6.42 -7.41
C SER A 161 20.53 -7.67 -7.91
N PHE A 162 19.64 -7.51 -8.90
CA PHE A 162 18.96 -8.63 -9.53
C PHE A 162 19.94 -9.59 -10.23
N ASN A 163 20.87 -9.06 -11.03
CA ASN A 163 21.86 -9.86 -11.76
C ASN A 163 22.87 -10.55 -10.82
N GLU A 164 23.14 -9.96 -9.66
CA GLU A 164 23.98 -10.53 -8.61
C GLU A 164 23.26 -11.54 -7.74
N GLY A 165 21.96 -11.75 -7.97
CA GLY A 165 21.13 -12.71 -7.23
C GLY A 165 20.85 -12.28 -5.79
N GLU A 166 20.89 -10.99 -5.53
CA GLU A 166 20.54 -10.41 -4.23
C GLU A 166 19.04 -10.47 -3.95
N SER A 167 18.65 -10.33 -2.69
CA SER A 167 17.25 -10.23 -2.28
C SER A 167 16.61 -8.91 -2.71
N VAL A 168 15.28 -8.89 -2.73
CA VAL A 168 14.47 -7.70 -3.02
C VAL A 168 13.82 -7.19 -1.72
N PRO A 169 14.43 -6.22 -1.04
CA PRO A 169 13.84 -5.64 0.17
C PRO A 169 12.57 -4.85 -0.15
N GLY A 170 11.66 -4.78 0.82
CA GLY A 170 10.48 -3.91 0.75
C GLY A 170 10.63 -2.66 1.59
N ILE A 171 9.90 -1.61 1.23
CA ILE A 171 9.71 -0.40 2.02
C ILE A 171 8.27 0.07 1.95
N ALA A 172 7.77 0.67 3.03
CA ALA A 172 6.49 1.34 3.06
C ALA A 172 6.53 2.50 4.06
N HIS A 173 5.91 3.62 3.72
CA HIS A 173 5.70 4.74 4.64
C HIS A 173 4.20 4.91 4.88
N GLY A 174 3.81 5.37 6.08
CA GLY A 174 2.42 5.59 6.44
C GLY A 174 2.07 7.08 6.53
N ILE A 175 0.93 7.46 5.95
CA ILE A 175 0.37 8.81 6.08
C ILE A 175 -1.07 8.68 6.57
N VAL A 176 -1.41 9.38 7.65
CA VAL A 176 -2.79 9.50 8.11
C VAL A 176 -3.44 10.70 7.46
N LEU A 177 -4.49 10.47 6.70
CA LEU A 177 -5.31 11.50 6.06
C LEU A 177 -6.67 11.57 6.75
N GLU A 178 -7.12 12.79 7.06
CA GLU A 178 -8.40 13.03 7.72
C GLU A 178 -9.21 14.08 6.98
N HIS A 179 -10.53 13.84 6.91
CA HIS A 179 -11.53 14.85 6.55
C HIS A 179 -11.56 15.96 7.60
N CYS A 180 -11.75 17.24 7.19
CA CYS A 180 -11.85 18.42 8.07
C CYS A 180 -13.18 19.12 7.95
#